data_56efb01cc95f987f930b07dd404c15ec
#
_entry.id   56efb01cc95f987f930b07dd404c15ec
#
_cell.length_a   1.000
_cell.length_b   1.000
_cell.length_c   1.000
_cell.angle_alpha   90.00
_cell.angle_beta   90.00
_cell.angle_gamma   90.00
#
_symmetry.space_group_name_H-M   'P 1'
#
loop_
_entity.id
_entity.type
_entity.pdbx_description
1 polymer ?
#
loop_
_entity_poly.entity_id
_entity_poly.type
_entity_poly.pdbx_seq_one_letter_code
_entity_poly.pdbx_strand_id
1 'polypeptide(L)'
;MYFKHNRKCVIIQVTTNQTDVIIRTDEQERGIIMGMTMTQKILAAHAGLPYVEAGQLIEADLDLVLGNDITSPVAIHEMDKMKKTGVFDKDKIALVPDHFVPNKDIKSAEHCKCVREFAKKNEITNYFEVGQMGIEHALLPEKGLTVAGDVVIGADSHTCTYGALGAFSTGVGSTDMAAGMATGKAWFKVPSAIKFVLTGKPSKWVSGKDVILHIIGMIGVDGALYKS
;
A
#
# COMPACT_ATOMS: atom_id res chain seq x y z
N MET A 1 -23.35 -6.00 -23.08
CA MET A 1 -23.31 -6.71 -21.79
C MET A 1 -22.80 -5.70 -20.75
N TYR A 2 -23.72 -5.07 -20.01
CA TYR A 2 -23.39 -4.00 -19.07
C TYR A 2 -22.99 -4.61 -17.73
N PHE A 3 -21.75 -4.45 -17.30
CA PHE A 3 -21.34 -4.79 -15.94
C PHE A 3 -21.83 -3.71 -14.97
N LYS A 4 -22.85 -4.03 -14.19
CA LYS A 4 -23.30 -3.21 -13.06
C LYS A 4 -22.20 -3.18 -11.99
N HIS A 5 -21.69 -1.99 -11.69
CA HIS A 5 -20.79 -1.77 -10.57
C HIS A 5 -21.59 -1.79 -9.27
N ASN A 6 -21.52 -2.90 -8.54
CA ASN A 6 -22.14 -3.00 -7.22
C ASN A 6 -21.18 -2.42 -6.15
N ARG A 7 -21.54 -1.25 -5.61
CA ARG A 7 -20.96 -0.77 -4.35
C ARG A 7 -21.64 -1.53 -3.21
N LYS A 8 -20.90 -2.31 -2.47
CA LYS A 8 -21.39 -2.96 -1.26
C LYS A 8 -20.94 -2.15 -0.05
N CYS A 9 -21.89 -1.59 0.72
CA CYS A 9 -21.63 -1.08 2.06
C CYS A 9 -21.93 -2.22 3.03
N VAL A 10 -20.93 -2.63 3.82
CA VAL A 10 -21.12 -3.62 4.87
C VAL A 10 -21.18 -2.86 6.19
N ILE A 11 -22.29 -2.92 6.87
CA ILE A 11 -22.45 -2.37 8.22
C ILE A 11 -22.30 -3.52 9.20
N ILE A 12 -21.27 -3.47 10.03
CA ILE A 12 -21.07 -4.43 11.11
C ILE A 12 -21.66 -3.81 12.37
N GLN A 13 -22.75 -4.38 12.86
CA GLN A 13 -23.31 -4.02 14.15
C GLN A 13 -22.89 -5.09 15.16
N VAL A 14 -22.04 -4.72 16.11
CA VAL A 14 -21.64 -5.61 17.20
C VAL A 14 -22.62 -5.38 18.34
N THR A 15 -23.54 -6.31 18.53
CA THR A 15 -24.37 -6.38 19.73
C THR A 15 -23.79 -7.42 20.68
N THR A 16 -24.01 -7.25 21.97
CA THR A 16 -23.39 -8.07 23.03
C THR A 16 -23.78 -9.55 22.99
N ASN A 17 -24.75 -9.95 22.17
CA ASN A 17 -25.22 -11.35 22.12
C ASN A 17 -25.49 -11.93 20.72
N GLN A 18 -25.47 -11.13 19.66
CA GLN A 18 -25.61 -11.62 18.27
C GLN A 18 -24.98 -10.63 17.31
N THR A 19 -24.28 -11.16 16.31
CA THR A 19 -23.67 -10.34 15.25
C THR A 19 -24.59 -10.40 14.02
N ASP A 20 -25.34 -9.34 13.80
CA ASP A 20 -26.13 -9.19 12.59
C ASP A 20 -25.30 -8.43 11.55
N VAL A 21 -25.07 -9.04 10.42
CA VAL A 21 -24.44 -8.40 9.26
C VAL A 21 -25.53 -7.87 8.33
N ILE A 22 -25.69 -6.56 8.29
CA ILE A 22 -26.60 -5.93 7.34
C ILE A 22 -25.81 -5.52 6.10
N ILE A 23 -25.99 -6.24 5.01
CA ILE A 23 -25.45 -5.85 3.70
C ILE A 23 -26.50 -4.96 3.04
N ARG A 24 -26.25 -3.65 2.97
CA ARG A 24 -27.07 -2.75 2.17
C ARG A 24 -26.39 -2.48 0.84
N THR A 25 -27.11 -2.75 -0.25
CA THR A 25 -26.77 -2.28 -1.58
C THR A 25 -27.59 -1.02 -1.82
N ASP A 26 -26.96 0.15 -1.77
CA ASP A 26 -27.63 1.37 -2.17
C ASP A 26 -27.82 1.35 -3.70
N GLU A 27 -29.06 1.16 -4.15
CA GLU A 27 -29.48 1.48 -5.50
C GLU A 27 -29.60 3.00 -5.60
N GLN A 28 -28.94 3.54 -6.57
CA GLN A 28 -28.66 4.92 -6.83
C GLN A 28 -29.92 5.73 -7.21
N GLU A 29 -30.18 6.81 -6.52
CA GLU A 29 -30.98 7.91 -7.04
C GLU A 29 -30.16 8.70 -8.07
N ARG A 30 -30.72 8.90 -9.25
CA ARG A 30 -30.12 9.65 -10.35
C ARG A 30 -30.07 11.12 -10.01
N GLY A 31 -28.88 11.71 -10.07
CA GLY A 31 -28.73 13.15 -10.06
C GLY A 31 -27.83 13.76 -8.98
N ILE A 32 -27.19 12.95 -8.12
CA ILE A 32 -26.24 13.45 -7.12
C ILE A 32 -24.83 13.34 -7.70
N ILE A 33 -24.08 14.44 -7.67
CA ILE A 33 -22.62 14.42 -7.88
C ILE A 33 -22.04 13.49 -6.84
N MET A 34 -21.63 12.31 -7.26
CA MET A 34 -21.10 11.31 -6.33
C MET A 34 -19.74 11.77 -5.83
N GLY A 35 -19.65 12.01 -4.53
CA GLY A 35 -18.38 12.35 -3.89
C GLY A 35 -17.35 11.22 -4.08
N MET A 36 -16.09 11.58 -4.27
CA MET A 36 -14.97 10.64 -4.31
C MET A 36 -14.71 10.02 -2.93
N THR A 37 -14.33 8.76 -2.91
CA THR A 37 -13.75 8.13 -1.72
C THR A 37 -12.40 8.76 -1.39
N MET A 38 -11.87 8.52 -0.18
CA MET A 38 -10.54 8.98 0.21
C MET A 38 -9.48 8.50 -0.79
N THR A 39 -9.50 7.23 -1.15
CA THR A 39 -8.60 6.65 -2.17
C THR A 39 -8.70 7.35 -3.51
N GLN A 40 -9.93 7.61 -4.00
CA GLN A 40 -10.13 8.34 -5.25
C GLN A 40 -9.58 9.78 -5.19
N LYS A 41 -9.74 10.46 -4.05
CA LYS A 41 -9.20 11.82 -3.88
C LYS A 41 -7.68 11.85 -3.93
N ILE A 42 -7.03 10.90 -3.24
CA ILE A 42 -5.56 10.76 -3.24
C ILE A 42 -5.07 10.49 -4.66
N LEU A 43 -5.62 9.48 -5.32
CA LEU A 43 -5.21 9.10 -6.67
C LEU A 43 -5.50 10.19 -7.71
N ALA A 44 -6.61 10.91 -7.60
CA ALA A 44 -6.92 12.03 -8.48
C ALA A 44 -5.89 13.15 -8.35
N ALA A 45 -5.52 13.51 -7.12
CA ALA A 45 -4.52 14.54 -6.85
C ALA A 45 -3.15 14.17 -7.45
N HIS A 46 -2.71 12.92 -7.27
CA HIS A 46 -1.42 12.44 -7.79
C HIS A 46 -1.42 12.16 -9.30
N ALA A 47 -2.58 12.02 -9.91
CA ALA A 47 -2.73 11.94 -11.36
C ALA A 47 -2.93 13.31 -12.03
N GLY A 48 -3.00 14.39 -11.25
CA GLY A 48 -3.32 15.74 -11.76
C GLY A 48 -4.73 15.85 -12.34
N LEU A 49 -5.66 15.01 -11.86
CA LEU A 49 -7.04 14.95 -12.34
C LEU A 49 -8.01 15.53 -11.31
N PRO A 50 -9.05 16.24 -11.73
CA PRO A 50 -10.05 16.78 -10.79
C PRO A 50 -10.95 15.68 -10.21
N TYR A 51 -11.06 14.54 -10.89
CA TYR A 51 -11.92 13.43 -10.53
C TYR A 51 -11.45 12.12 -11.15
N VAL A 52 -11.64 11.01 -10.44
CA VAL A 52 -11.39 9.65 -10.95
C VAL A 52 -12.52 8.70 -10.54
N GLU A 53 -12.77 7.69 -11.36
CA GLU A 53 -13.80 6.67 -11.10
C GLU A 53 -13.18 5.29 -10.87
N ALA A 54 -13.88 4.46 -10.10
CA ALA A 54 -13.49 3.06 -9.91
C ALA A 54 -13.44 2.33 -11.25
N GLY A 55 -12.31 1.68 -11.52
CA GLY A 55 -12.04 0.98 -12.78
C GLY A 55 -11.29 1.81 -13.83
N GLN A 56 -11.17 3.13 -13.64
CA GLN A 56 -10.35 4.00 -14.49
C GLN A 56 -8.87 3.64 -14.39
N LEU A 57 -8.17 3.61 -15.52
CA LEU A 57 -6.71 3.51 -15.56
C LEU A 57 -6.12 4.91 -15.50
N ILE A 58 -5.17 5.11 -14.60
CA ILE A 58 -4.46 6.38 -14.39
C ILE A 58 -2.97 6.12 -14.22
N GLU A 59 -2.16 7.11 -14.51
CA GLU A 59 -0.77 7.22 -14.05
C GLU A 59 -0.75 8.24 -12.90
N ALA A 60 -0.07 7.91 -11.81
CA ALA A 60 0.03 8.77 -10.65
C ALA A 60 1.48 8.93 -10.19
N ASP A 61 1.80 10.11 -9.67
CA ASP A 61 3.08 10.40 -9.05
C ASP A 61 3.19 9.65 -7.71
N LEU A 62 4.42 9.25 -7.36
CA LEU A 62 4.72 8.52 -6.14
C LEU A 62 5.37 9.44 -5.11
N ASP A 63 4.95 9.32 -3.85
CA ASP A 63 5.60 9.99 -2.73
C ASP A 63 6.68 9.14 -2.11
N LEU A 64 6.50 7.81 -2.10
CA LEU A 64 7.49 6.90 -1.55
C LEU A 64 7.50 5.55 -2.29
N VAL A 65 8.70 5.05 -2.55
CA VAL A 65 8.94 3.68 -2.99
C VAL A 65 9.70 2.94 -1.89
N LEU A 66 9.08 1.90 -1.33
CA LEU A 66 9.65 1.07 -0.27
C LEU A 66 10.29 -0.19 -0.83
N GLY A 67 11.46 -0.54 -0.31
CA GLY A 67 12.09 -1.82 -0.59
C GLY A 67 12.82 -2.41 0.60
N ASN A 68 12.85 -3.74 0.68
CA ASN A 68 13.55 -4.52 1.68
C ASN A 68 14.64 -5.40 1.05
N ASP A 69 15.33 -6.17 1.85
CA ASP A 69 16.43 -7.03 1.40
C ASP A 69 15.99 -8.32 0.68
N ILE A 70 14.68 -8.62 0.63
CA ILE A 70 14.14 -9.71 -0.19
C ILE A 70 13.88 -9.23 -1.61
N THR A 71 13.16 -8.14 -1.76
CA THR A 71 12.55 -7.71 -3.02
C THR A 71 13.37 -6.67 -3.76
N SER A 72 14.11 -5.81 -3.04
CA SER A 72 14.95 -4.79 -3.66
C SER A 72 16.04 -5.33 -4.58
N PRO A 73 16.74 -6.42 -4.26
CA PRO A 73 17.74 -6.96 -5.19
C PRO A 73 17.16 -7.34 -6.56
N VAL A 74 15.95 -7.86 -6.58
CA VAL A 74 15.25 -8.19 -7.83
C VAL A 74 14.88 -6.90 -8.58
N ALA A 75 14.33 -5.92 -7.90
CA ALA A 75 13.98 -4.63 -8.50
C ALA A 75 15.23 -3.89 -9.03
N ILE A 76 16.34 -3.90 -8.30
CA ILE A 76 17.62 -3.32 -8.73
C ILE A 76 18.11 -3.98 -10.03
N HIS A 77 18.03 -5.32 -10.10
CA HIS A 77 18.39 -6.05 -11.32
C HIS A 77 17.48 -5.70 -12.50
N GLU A 78 16.18 -5.48 -12.27
CA GLU A 78 15.27 -5.03 -13.33
C GLU A 78 15.58 -3.59 -13.77
N MET A 79 15.96 -2.70 -12.86
CA MET A 79 16.41 -1.34 -13.21
C MET A 79 17.64 -1.35 -14.13
N ASP A 80 18.61 -2.24 -13.89
CA ASP A 80 19.80 -2.36 -14.74
C ASP A 80 19.42 -2.70 -16.21
N LYS A 81 18.36 -3.50 -16.39
CA LYS A 81 17.83 -3.84 -17.72
C LYS A 81 17.16 -2.65 -18.43
N MET A 82 16.59 -1.72 -17.67
CA MET A 82 15.89 -0.54 -18.25
C MET A 82 16.83 0.48 -18.86
N LYS A 83 18.16 0.31 -18.76
CA LYS A 83 19.18 1.23 -19.28
C LYS A 83 19.02 2.68 -18.79
N LYS A 84 18.29 2.89 -17.70
CA LYS A 84 18.12 4.19 -17.07
C LYS A 84 19.16 4.32 -15.96
N THR A 85 19.87 5.44 -15.94
CA THR A 85 20.85 5.73 -14.90
C THR A 85 20.21 6.48 -13.75
N GLY A 86 20.39 5.96 -12.52
CA GLY A 86 19.93 6.61 -11.30
C GLY A 86 18.44 6.41 -10.99
N VAL A 87 18.02 7.01 -9.90
CA VAL A 87 16.64 7.00 -9.40
C VAL A 87 15.97 8.34 -9.68
N PHE A 88 14.63 8.38 -9.60
CA PHE A 88 13.90 9.61 -9.86
C PHE A 88 14.13 10.67 -8.76
N ASP A 89 14.16 10.24 -7.51
CA ASP A 89 14.38 11.08 -6.35
C ASP A 89 14.92 10.23 -5.19
N LYS A 90 16.10 10.56 -4.71
CA LYS A 90 16.78 9.83 -3.64
C LYS A 90 16.09 9.98 -2.28
N ASP A 91 15.33 11.04 -2.09
CA ASP A 91 14.62 11.33 -0.84
C ASP A 91 13.26 10.62 -0.77
N LYS A 92 12.76 10.14 -1.90
CA LYS A 92 11.48 9.44 -2.04
C LYS A 92 11.63 7.91 -2.19
N ILE A 93 12.78 7.38 -1.82
CA ILE A 93 13.03 5.94 -1.77
C ILE A 93 13.46 5.57 -0.36
N ALA A 94 12.80 4.58 0.24
CA ALA A 94 13.18 4.01 1.51
C ALA A 94 13.64 2.56 1.32
N LEU A 95 14.83 2.23 1.81
CA LEU A 95 15.40 0.89 1.73
C LEU A 95 15.72 0.39 3.14
N VAL A 96 15.05 -0.70 3.54
CA VAL A 96 15.12 -1.26 4.88
C VAL A 96 15.47 -2.74 4.83
N PRO A 97 16.74 -3.13 5.05
CA PRO A 97 17.09 -4.55 5.20
C PRO A 97 16.66 -5.06 6.57
N ASP A 98 15.47 -5.64 6.66
CA ASP A 98 14.87 -6.10 7.93
C ASP A 98 14.41 -7.57 7.94
N HIS A 99 14.41 -8.26 6.79
CA HIS A 99 13.97 -9.63 6.69
C HIS A 99 15.10 -10.64 6.88
N PHE A 100 16.29 -10.37 6.32
CA PHE A 100 17.45 -11.28 6.34
C PHE A 100 18.52 -10.91 7.36
N VAL A 101 18.22 -9.99 8.24
CA VAL A 101 19.15 -9.55 9.28
C VAL A 101 18.69 -10.01 10.68
N PRO A 102 19.61 -10.51 11.52
CA PRO A 102 21.01 -10.84 11.21
C PRO A 102 21.12 -11.93 10.15
N ASN A 103 22.08 -11.79 9.23
CA ASN A 103 22.20 -12.69 8.08
C ASN A 103 22.53 -14.12 8.53
N LYS A 104 21.74 -15.08 8.08
CA LYS A 104 21.89 -16.49 8.42
C LYS A 104 22.91 -17.24 7.54
N ASP A 105 23.18 -16.72 6.35
CA ASP A 105 24.07 -17.31 5.36
C ASP A 105 24.65 -16.27 4.40
N ILE A 106 25.57 -16.70 3.53
CA ILE A 106 26.24 -15.83 2.56
C ILE A 106 25.22 -15.21 1.60
N LYS A 107 24.24 -15.97 1.15
CA LYS A 107 23.24 -15.48 0.20
C LYS A 107 22.41 -14.33 0.78
N SER A 108 21.98 -14.45 2.02
CA SER A 108 21.28 -13.36 2.74
C SER A 108 22.17 -12.12 2.85
N ALA A 109 23.45 -12.32 3.15
CA ALA A 109 24.42 -11.21 3.25
C ALA A 109 24.66 -10.54 1.89
N GLU A 110 24.67 -11.29 0.79
CA GLU A 110 24.78 -10.75 -0.57
C GLU A 110 23.56 -9.89 -0.95
N HIS A 111 22.36 -10.28 -0.53
CA HIS A 111 21.15 -9.47 -0.73
C HIS A 111 21.27 -8.12 0.00
N CYS A 112 21.64 -8.13 1.29
CA CYS A 112 21.84 -6.91 2.05
C CYS A 112 22.97 -6.05 1.45
N LYS A 113 24.06 -6.67 0.98
CA LYS A 113 25.14 -5.99 0.28
C LYS A 113 24.65 -5.30 -0.99
N CYS A 114 23.86 -5.99 -1.81
CA CYS A 114 23.27 -5.43 -3.03
C CYS A 114 22.48 -4.15 -2.73
N VAL A 115 21.58 -4.19 -1.74
CA VAL A 115 20.76 -3.03 -1.33
C VAL A 115 21.65 -1.88 -0.84
N ARG A 116 22.67 -2.17 -0.01
CA ARG A 116 23.63 -1.19 0.50
C ARG A 116 24.42 -0.50 -0.61
N GLU A 117 24.93 -1.28 -1.56
CA GLU A 117 25.71 -0.75 -2.70
C GLU A 117 24.83 0.12 -3.60
N PHE A 118 23.59 -0.30 -3.84
CA PHE A 118 22.62 0.49 -4.59
C PHE A 118 22.29 1.80 -3.88
N ALA A 119 22.01 1.75 -2.57
CA ALA A 119 21.74 2.94 -1.76
C ALA A 119 22.90 3.91 -1.80
N LYS A 120 24.14 3.43 -1.66
CA LYS A 120 25.36 4.24 -1.74
C LYS A 120 25.56 4.84 -3.13
N LYS A 121 25.39 4.05 -4.19
CA LYS A 121 25.54 4.49 -5.60
C LYS A 121 24.58 5.61 -5.97
N ASN A 122 23.35 5.54 -5.48
CA ASN A 122 22.28 6.49 -5.79
C ASN A 122 22.09 7.55 -4.68
N GLU A 123 22.94 7.56 -3.66
CA GLU A 123 22.88 8.48 -2.52
C GLU A 123 21.52 8.49 -1.81
N ILE A 124 20.86 7.32 -1.71
CA ILE A 124 19.54 7.21 -1.09
C ILE A 124 19.57 7.72 0.34
N THR A 125 18.75 8.72 0.63
CA THR A 125 18.69 9.37 1.94
C THR A 125 18.08 8.45 3.01
N ASN A 126 17.05 7.72 2.66
CA ASN A 126 16.31 6.86 3.58
C ASN A 126 16.76 5.40 3.47
N TYR A 127 18.06 5.18 3.64
CA TYR A 127 18.64 3.85 3.81
C TYR A 127 18.92 3.58 5.28
N PHE A 128 18.34 2.51 5.80
CA PHE A 128 18.47 2.14 7.22
C PHE A 128 19.35 0.90 7.37
N GLU A 129 20.64 1.11 7.59
CA GLU A 129 21.64 0.05 7.75
C GLU A 129 21.32 -0.84 8.96
N VAL A 130 21.87 -2.04 8.97
CA VAL A 130 21.82 -2.96 10.11
C VAL A 130 22.26 -2.26 11.39
N GLY A 131 21.41 -2.32 12.41
CA GLY A 131 21.58 -1.59 13.67
C GLY A 131 20.86 -0.23 13.72
N GLN A 132 20.43 0.31 12.60
CA GLN A 132 19.58 1.52 12.51
C GLN A 132 18.19 1.20 11.96
N MET A 133 18.01 -0.02 11.43
CA MET A 133 16.76 -0.50 10.89
C MET A 133 15.78 -0.92 12.00
N GLY A 134 14.54 -1.11 11.62
CA GLY A 134 13.48 -1.75 12.38
C GLY A 134 12.60 -2.52 11.41
N ILE A 135 11.48 -3.04 11.85
CA ILE A 135 10.46 -3.60 10.95
C ILE A 135 9.99 -2.45 10.04
N GLU A 136 10.15 -2.59 8.73
CA GLU A 136 9.92 -1.51 7.76
C GLU A 136 8.55 -0.83 7.93
N HIS A 137 7.51 -1.63 8.15
CA HIS A 137 6.15 -1.11 8.29
C HIS A 137 5.87 -0.41 9.63
N ALA A 138 6.75 -0.52 10.61
CA ALA A 138 6.74 0.28 11.83
C ALA A 138 7.72 1.46 11.73
N LEU A 139 8.88 1.23 11.14
CA LEU A 139 9.94 2.22 11.02
C LEU A 139 9.52 3.44 10.18
N LEU A 140 8.91 3.22 9.02
CA LEU A 140 8.53 4.32 8.13
C LEU A 140 7.54 5.30 8.78
N PRO A 141 6.46 4.85 9.43
CA PRO A 141 5.58 5.72 10.21
C PRO A 141 6.30 6.46 11.35
N GLU A 142 7.14 5.76 12.10
CA GLU A 142 7.91 6.37 13.20
C GLU A 142 8.83 7.48 12.73
N LYS A 143 9.40 7.33 11.54
CA LYS A 143 10.28 8.33 10.92
C LYS A 143 9.50 9.43 10.19
N GLY A 144 8.19 9.33 10.09
CA GLY A 144 7.36 10.26 9.34
C GLY A 144 7.60 10.23 7.83
N LEU A 145 8.07 9.09 7.31
CA LEU A 145 8.35 8.89 5.88
C LEU A 145 7.10 8.54 5.09
N THR A 146 6.02 8.21 5.75
CA THR A 146 4.70 8.01 5.15
C THR A 146 3.64 8.66 6.01
N VAL A 147 2.78 9.44 5.38
CA VAL A 147 1.75 10.24 6.04
C VAL A 147 0.41 10.12 5.30
N ALA A 148 -0.62 10.72 5.87
CA ALA A 148 -1.95 10.72 5.25
C ALA A 148 -1.91 11.50 3.92
N GLY A 149 -2.49 10.90 2.89
CA GLY A 149 -2.55 11.48 1.56
C GLY A 149 -1.47 11.03 0.58
N ASP A 150 -0.42 10.35 1.06
CA ASP A 150 0.65 9.84 0.20
C ASP A 150 0.21 8.72 -0.72
N VAL A 151 0.92 8.57 -1.84
CA VAL A 151 0.90 7.40 -2.71
C VAL A 151 2.19 6.62 -2.53
N VAL A 152 2.10 5.43 -1.92
CA VAL A 152 3.23 4.58 -1.56
C VAL A 152 3.14 3.26 -2.30
N ILE A 153 4.25 2.83 -2.90
CA ILE A 153 4.38 1.47 -3.42
C ILE A 153 5.58 0.76 -2.80
N GLY A 154 5.50 -0.56 -2.73
CA GLY A 154 6.61 -1.41 -2.31
C GLY A 154 6.43 -2.80 -2.87
N ALA A 155 7.49 -3.56 -3.03
CA ALA A 155 7.40 -4.95 -3.48
C ALA A 155 7.21 -5.94 -2.31
N ASP A 156 6.60 -5.47 -1.24
CA ASP A 156 6.19 -6.26 -0.08
C ASP A 156 4.66 -6.37 0.00
N SER A 157 4.16 -7.55 0.35
CA SER A 157 2.72 -7.82 0.43
C SER A 157 2.01 -7.04 1.53
N HIS A 158 2.73 -6.57 2.56
CA HIS A 158 2.19 -5.78 3.66
C HIS A 158 2.28 -4.26 3.44
N THR A 159 2.76 -3.81 2.27
CA THR A 159 2.85 -2.36 1.94
C THR A 159 1.51 -1.65 2.12
N CYS A 160 0.38 -2.32 1.92
CA CYS A 160 -0.97 -1.76 2.12
C CYS A 160 -1.25 -1.29 3.55
N THR A 161 -0.41 -1.63 4.53
CA THR A 161 -0.61 -1.29 5.95
C THR A 161 -0.65 0.22 6.20
N TYR A 162 0.02 1.03 5.37
CA TYR A 162 0.03 2.49 5.51
C TYR A 162 -1.33 3.13 5.18
N GLY A 163 -2.25 2.36 4.60
CA GLY A 163 -3.66 2.76 4.49
C GLY A 163 -4.31 3.07 5.84
N ALA A 164 -3.84 2.46 6.93
CA ALA A 164 -4.27 2.77 8.30
C ALA A 164 -3.91 4.20 8.73
N LEU A 165 -2.91 4.82 8.10
CA LEU A 165 -2.51 6.21 8.32
C LEU A 165 -3.21 7.18 7.37
N GLY A 166 -4.00 6.67 6.42
CA GLY A 166 -4.69 7.49 5.42
C GLY A 166 -3.91 7.68 4.12
N ALA A 167 -2.86 6.90 3.87
CA ALA A 167 -2.17 6.85 2.59
C ALA A 167 -2.91 5.92 1.60
N PHE A 168 -2.74 6.14 0.30
CA PHE A 168 -2.96 5.09 -0.70
C PHE A 168 -1.67 4.29 -0.83
N SER A 169 -1.68 3.09 -0.30
CA SER A 169 -0.48 2.26 -0.25
C SER A 169 -0.77 0.84 -0.73
N THR A 170 0.09 0.30 -1.59
CA THR A 170 -0.12 -1.02 -2.18
C THR A 170 1.16 -1.75 -2.48
N GLY A 171 1.11 -3.09 -2.36
CA GLY A 171 2.16 -3.97 -2.85
C GLY A 171 2.12 -4.08 -4.36
N VAL A 172 3.31 -4.08 -4.99
CA VAL A 172 3.49 -4.23 -6.43
C VAL A 172 4.57 -5.28 -6.73
N GLY A 173 4.66 -5.71 -7.98
CA GLY A 173 5.77 -6.56 -8.41
C GLY A 173 7.12 -5.85 -8.38
N SER A 174 8.22 -6.62 -8.28
CA SER A 174 9.57 -6.04 -8.29
C SER A 174 9.88 -5.25 -9.57
N THR A 175 9.28 -5.60 -10.69
CA THR A 175 9.41 -4.85 -11.95
C THR A 175 8.71 -3.49 -11.87
N ASP A 176 7.50 -3.44 -11.30
CA ASP A 176 6.78 -2.18 -11.10
C ASP A 176 7.48 -1.30 -10.06
N MET A 177 8.03 -1.91 -9.00
CA MET A 177 8.88 -1.20 -8.04
C MET A 177 10.10 -0.58 -8.72
N ALA A 178 10.78 -1.33 -9.60
CA ALA A 178 11.91 -0.85 -10.38
C ALA A 178 11.52 0.33 -11.26
N ALA A 179 10.39 0.24 -11.96
CA ALA A 179 9.85 1.33 -12.76
C ALA A 179 9.51 2.56 -11.88
N GLY A 180 8.91 2.36 -10.71
CA GLY A 180 8.63 3.40 -9.74
C GLY A 180 9.90 4.10 -9.25
N MET A 181 10.93 3.36 -8.85
CA MET A 181 12.23 3.92 -8.47
C MET A 181 12.89 4.71 -9.60
N ALA A 182 12.70 4.28 -10.84
CA ALA A 182 13.29 4.92 -11.99
C ALA A 182 12.53 6.17 -12.46
N THR A 183 11.21 6.21 -12.33
CA THR A 183 10.36 7.23 -12.97
C THR A 183 9.63 8.15 -11.97
N GLY A 184 9.46 7.72 -10.74
CA GLY A 184 8.62 8.41 -9.75
C GLY A 184 7.12 8.26 -10.00
N LYS A 185 6.74 7.33 -10.87
CA LYS A 185 5.35 7.14 -11.31
C LYS A 185 4.96 5.68 -11.32
N ALA A 186 3.68 5.43 -11.12
CA ALA A 186 3.09 4.13 -11.35
C ALA A 186 1.69 4.28 -11.96
N TRP A 187 1.27 3.27 -12.71
CA TRP A 187 -0.08 3.21 -13.21
C TRP A 187 -0.95 2.41 -12.25
N PHE A 188 -2.20 2.83 -12.10
CA PHE A 188 -3.17 2.18 -11.25
C PHE A 188 -4.50 2.04 -11.95
N LYS A 189 -5.17 0.93 -11.72
CA LYS A 189 -6.62 0.83 -11.92
C LYS A 189 -7.28 1.27 -10.63
N VAL A 190 -7.96 2.41 -10.64
CA VAL A 190 -8.63 2.96 -9.46
C VAL A 190 -9.53 1.91 -8.82
N PRO A 191 -9.29 1.51 -7.55
CA PRO A 191 -10.05 0.45 -6.92
C PRO A 191 -11.47 0.91 -6.56
N SER A 192 -12.43 -0.02 -6.60
CA SER A 192 -13.70 0.20 -5.93
C SER A 192 -13.52 0.03 -4.42
N ALA A 193 -14.37 0.68 -3.62
CA ALA A 193 -14.26 0.67 -2.17
C ALA A 193 -15.27 -0.27 -1.51
N ILE A 194 -14.85 -0.87 -0.37
CA ILE A 194 -15.73 -1.51 0.60
C ILE A 194 -15.64 -0.67 1.89
N LYS A 195 -16.77 -0.25 2.41
CA LYS A 195 -16.83 0.49 3.67
C LYS A 195 -17.31 -0.44 4.79
N PHE A 196 -16.46 -0.64 5.79
CA PHE A 196 -16.82 -1.31 7.05
C PHE A 196 -17.16 -0.24 8.08
N VAL A 197 -18.34 -0.32 8.67
CA VAL A 197 -18.78 0.59 9.73
C VAL A 197 -18.82 -0.19 11.03
N LEU A 198 -17.89 0.14 11.93
CA LEU A 198 -17.85 -0.43 13.26
C LEU A 198 -18.75 0.39 14.17
N THR A 199 -19.67 -0.27 14.89
CA THR A 199 -20.61 0.37 15.82
C THR A 199 -20.44 -0.21 17.23
N GLY A 200 -20.75 0.58 18.25
CA GLY A 200 -20.60 0.18 19.66
C GLY A 200 -19.20 0.42 20.20
N LYS A 201 -18.85 -0.29 21.23
CA LYS A 201 -17.53 -0.24 21.89
C LYS A 201 -16.93 -1.63 21.97
N PRO A 202 -15.63 -1.79 21.66
CA PRO A 202 -14.98 -3.08 21.83
C PRO A 202 -15.00 -3.49 23.30
N SER A 203 -15.13 -4.78 23.56
CA SER A 203 -14.99 -5.33 24.91
C SER A 203 -13.53 -5.27 25.36
N LYS A 204 -13.30 -5.41 26.66
CA LYS A 204 -11.95 -5.54 27.21
C LYS A 204 -11.18 -6.65 26.47
N TRP A 205 -9.94 -6.38 26.10
CA TRP A 205 -9.03 -7.28 25.39
C TRP A 205 -9.27 -7.44 23.87
N VAL A 206 -10.27 -6.78 23.30
CA VAL A 206 -10.42 -6.72 21.83
C VAL A 206 -9.52 -5.62 21.26
N SER A 207 -8.66 -6.00 20.33
CA SER A 207 -7.70 -5.12 19.65
C SER A 207 -8.09 -4.90 18.18
N GLY A 208 -7.37 -4.03 17.48
CA GLY A 208 -7.53 -3.84 16.05
C GLY A 208 -7.27 -5.12 15.24
N LYS A 209 -6.38 -6.00 15.72
CA LYS A 209 -6.12 -7.30 15.08
C LYS A 209 -7.34 -8.20 15.12
N ASP A 210 -8.07 -8.23 16.22
CA ASP A 210 -9.30 -9.03 16.32
C ASP A 210 -10.36 -8.54 15.34
N VAL A 211 -10.47 -7.22 15.17
CA VAL A 211 -11.39 -6.60 14.21
C VAL A 211 -11.05 -7.01 12.77
N ILE A 212 -9.79 -6.88 12.35
CA ILE A 212 -9.42 -7.23 10.97
C ILE A 212 -9.54 -8.73 10.70
N LEU A 213 -9.18 -9.58 11.65
CA LEU A 213 -9.34 -11.03 11.54
C LEU A 213 -10.82 -11.42 11.44
N HIS A 214 -11.70 -10.74 12.19
CA HIS A 214 -13.14 -10.94 12.08
C HIS A 214 -13.66 -10.54 10.69
N ILE A 215 -13.23 -9.38 10.17
CA ILE A 215 -13.58 -8.93 8.82
C ILE A 215 -13.13 -9.94 7.77
N ILE A 216 -11.89 -10.42 7.84
CA ILE A 216 -11.37 -11.45 6.92
C ILE A 216 -12.19 -12.73 7.02
N GLY A 217 -12.55 -13.15 8.24
CA GLY A 217 -13.42 -14.32 8.45
C GLY A 217 -14.79 -14.19 7.80
N MET A 218 -15.34 -12.97 7.71
CA MET A 218 -16.64 -12.73 7.08
C MET A 218 -16.59 -12.68 5.55
N ILE A 219 -15.59 -12.02 4.97
CA ILE A 219 -15.53 -11.80 3.52
C ILE A 219 -14.64 -12.80 2.78
N GLY A 220 -13.91 -13.62 3.51
CA GLY A 220 -12.91 -14.53 2.95
C GLY A 220 -11.61 -13.83 2.57
N VAL A 221 -10.59 -14.63 2.25
CA VAL A 221 -9.23 -14.15 1.91
C VAL A 221 -9.25 -13.22 0.70
N ASP A 222 -10.06 -13.53 -0.31
CA ASP A 222 -10.15 -12.78 -1.56
C ASP A 222 -11.27 -11.73 -1.57
N GLY A 223 -12.02 -11.59 -0.47
CA GLY A 223 -13.21 -10.75 -0.42
C GLY A 223 -12.95 -9.26 -0.66
N ALA A 224 -11.73 -8.79 -0.38
CA ALA A 224 -11.29 -7.41 -0.60
C ALA A 224 -10.22 -7.29 -1.71
N LEU A 225 -10.02 -8.31 -2.54
CA LEU A 225 -9.06 -8.27 -3.63
C LEU A 225 -9.36 -7.10 -4.59
N TYR A 226 -8.36 -6.26 -4.87
CA TYR A 226 -8.48 -5.02 -5.66
C TYR A 226 -9.56 -4.04 -5.14
N LYS A 227 -9.75 -3.99 -3.82
CA LYS A 227 -10.63 -3.04 -3.15
C LYS A 227 -9.82 -2.10 -2.24
N SER A 228 -10.37 -0.91 -2.04
CA SER A 228 -9.90 -0.01 -0.99
C SER A 228 -10.90 0.04 0.16
#